data_51c2f1828e8cfcb9bd21089881962071
#
_entry.id   51c2f1828e8cfcb9bd21089881962071
#
_cell.length_a   1.000
_cell.length_b   1.000
_cell.length_c   1.000
_cell.angle_alpha   90.00
_cell.angle_beta   90.00
_cell.angle_gamma   90.00
#
_symmetry.space_group_name_H-M   'P 1'
#
loop_
_entity.id
_entity.type
_entity.pdbx_description
1 polymer ?
#
loop_
_entity_poly.entity_id
_entity_poly.type
_entity_poly.pdbx_seq_one_letter_code
_entity_poly.pdbx_strand_id
1 'polypeptide(L)'
;MNKKHALVLALGLFSGLIHAADKPLKVGTTAAFAIPLETAVAEADKQGLKVELVEFTDWIAPNVSLASGDIDVNYFQHIPFLENAKAAAGFDLTPYAKGIINNVGLYSKKYKSLDALPEGATVAIANDPINSGRGLQLLAKAGLITLKPGVGYKATEEDIIANPKKIKILQVEAVQLVRAYDDADLVQGYPAYIRLAKTFDAESALLFDGIDHPEYVILSCA
;
A
#
# COMPACT_ATOMS: atom_id res chain seq x y z
N MET A 1 -81.11 -30.74 12.15
CA MET A 1 -80.20 -30.14 13.15
C MET A 1 -78.75 -30.31 12.60
N ASN A 2 -78.24 -29.29 11.98
CA ASN A 2 -76.96 -29.30 11.29
C ASN A 2 -75.80 -28.86 12.21
N LYS A 3 -74.87 -29.77 12.50
CA LYS A 3 -73.64 -29.44 13.20
C LYS A 3 -72.61 -29.12 12.18
N LYS A 4 -72.21 -27.84 12.07
CA LYS A 4 -71.10 -27.35 11.30
C LYS A 4 -69.78 -27.58 12.08
N HIS A 5 -68.89 -28.39 11.55
CA HIS A 5 -67.56 -28.55 12.08
C HIS A 5 -66.70 -27.43 11.47
N ALA A 6 -66.22 -26.54 12.28
CA ALA A 6 -65.22 -25.55 11.90
C ALA A 6 -63.82 -26.16 12.01
N LEU A 7 -63.15 -26.34 10.88
CA LEU A 7 -61.75 -26.80 10.79
C LEU A 7 -60.88 -25.55 10.96
N VAL A 8 -60.22 -25.43 12.08
CA VAL A 8 -59.21 -24.36 12.33
C VAL A 8 -57.91 -24.83 11.77
N LEU A 9 -57.51 -24.27 10.63
CA LEU A 9 -56.20 -24.48 10.02
C LEU A 9 -55.18 -23.59 10.73
N ALA A 10 -54.39 -24.14 11.66
CA ALA A 10 -53.27 -23.45 12.27
C ALA A 10 -52.12 -23.37 11.26
N LEU A 11 -51.99 -22.23 10.57
CA LEU A 11 -50.75 -21.91 9.82
C LEU A 11 -49.63 -21.62 10.82
N GLY A 12 -48.78 -22.61 11.05
CA GLY A 12 -47.54 -22.44 11.75
C GLY A 12 -46.58 -21.61 10.87
N LEU A 13 -46.42 -20.34 11.18
CA LEU A 13 -45.33 -19.50 10.66
C LEU A 13 -44.01 -20.04 11.23
N PHE A 14 -43.39 -20.96 10.52
CA PHE A 14 -41.99 -21.25 10.71
C PHE A 14 -41.19 -20.05 10.18
N SER A 15 -40.97 -19.06 11.04
CA SER A 15 -39.94 -18.05 10.84
C SER A 15 -38.58 -18.76 10.94
N GLY A 16 -38.20 -19.38 9.86
CA GLY A 16 -36.81 -19.83 9.69
C GLY A 16 -35.92 -18.58 9.72
N LEU A 17 -35.33 -18.28 10.87
CA LEU A 17 -34.13 -17.47 10.94
C LEU A 17 -33.06 -18.22 10.14
N ILE A 18 -32.99 -17.93 8.84
CA ILE A 18 -31.81 -18.24 8.05
C ILE A 18 -30.73 -17.36 8.67
N HIS A 19 -30.00 -17.92 9.64
CA HIS A 19 -28.65 -17.44 9.91
C HIS A 19 -27.87 -17.80 8.63
N ALA A 20 -27.79 -16.85 7.69
CA ALA A 20 -26.69 -16.84 6.77
C ALA A 20 -25.45 -16.89 7.68
N ALA A 21 -24.73 -18.00 7.69
CA ALA A 21 -23.45 -18.07 8.35
C ALA A 21 -22.66 -16.89 7.75
N ASP A 22 -22.41 -15.87 8.55
CA ASP A 22 -21.78 -14.64 8.08
C ASP A 22 -20.42 -15.02 7.53
N LYS A 23 -20.35 -15.09 6.20
CA LYS A 23 -19.08 -15.32 5.49
C LYS A 23 -18.14 -14.20 5.93
N PRO A 24 -16.93 -14.52 6.40
CA PRO A 24 -16.00 -13.49 6.82
C PRO A 24 -15.70 -12.54 5.66
N LEU A 25 -15.63 -11.24 5.97
CA LEU A 25 -15.15 -10.22 5.03
C LEU A 25 -13.67 -10.46 4.77
N LYS A 26 -13.31 -10.77 3.53
CA LYS A 26 -11.92 -10.99 3.13
C LYS A 26 -11.25 -9.66 2.79
N VAL A 27 -10.24 -9.30 3.58
CA VAL A 27 -9.46 -8.08 3.39
C VAL A 27 -8.06 -8.43 2.92
N GLY A 28 -7.76 -8.10 1.67
CA GLY A 28 -6.43 -8.27 1.08
C GLY A 28 -5.49 -7.16 1.52
N THR A 29 -4.29 -7.52 1.94
CA THR A 29 -3.27 -6.56 2.37
C THR A 29 -1.86 -7.09 2.07
N THR A 30 -0.85 -6.29 2.35
CA THR A 30 0.55 -6.74 2.31
C THR A 30 1.11 -6.83 3.73
N ALA A 31 2.13 -7.65 3.92
CA ALA A 31 2.68 -7.97 5.25
C ALA A 31 2.97 -6.73 6.13
N ALA A 32 3.44 -5.63 5.53
CA ALA A 32 3.74 -4.41 6.29
C ALA A 32 2.50 -3.71 6.87
N PHE A 33 1.32 -3.92 6.27
CA PHE A 33 0.06 -3.35 6.71
C PHE A 33 -0.84 -4.37 7.43
N ALA A 34 -0.47 -5.65 7.44
CA ALA A 34 -1.20 -6.69 8.17
C ALA A 34 -1.20 -6.42 9.68
N ILE A 35 -0.06 -6.06 10.27
CA ILE A 35 0.09 -5.83 11.72
C ILE A 35 -0.93 -4.81 12.27
N PRO A 36 -1.08 -3.58 11.73
CA PRO A 36 -2.10 -2.66 12.21
C PRO A 36 -3.53 -3.15 11.94
N LEU A 37 -3.74 -3.92 10.85
CA LEU A 37 -5.05 -4.49 10.54
C LEU A 37 -5.44 -5.62 11.50
N GLU A 38 -4.52 -6.41 12.03
CA GLU A 38 -4.82 -7.43 13.04
C GLU A 38 -5.52 -6.82 14.28
N THR A 39 -5.09 -5.63 14.69
CA THR A 39 -5.75 -4.90 15.78
C THR A 39 -7.17 -4.48 15.40
N ALA A 40 -7.36 -4.01 14.17
CA ALA A 40 -8.68 -3.64 13.67
C ALA A 40 -9.61 -4.87 13.53
N VAL A 41 -9.09 -6.01 13.08
CA VAL A 41 -9.82 -7.28 13.01
C VAL A 41 -10.26 -7.74 14.38
N ALA A 42 -9.38 -7.69 15.38
CA ALA A 42 -9.72 -8.04 16.77
C ALA A 42 -10.82 -7.13 17.35
N GLU A 43 -10.85 -5.86 16.95
CA GLU A 43 -11.92 -4.95 17.38
C GLU A 43 -13.22 -5.21 16.61
N ALA A 44 -13.15 -5.49 15.31
CA ALA A 44 -14.31 -5.86 14.50
C ALA A 44 -14.99 -7.14 15.02
N ASP A 45 -14.20 -8.14 15.44
CA ASP A 45 -14.71 -9.40 16.02
C ASP A 45 -15.53 -9.16 17.30
N LYS A 46 -15.09 -8.24 18.17
CA LYS A 46 -15.88 -7.84 19.38
C LYS A 46 -17.23 -7.22 19.03
N GLN A 47 -17.34 -6.63 17.84
CA GLN A 47 -18.57 -6.03 17.32
C GLN A 47 -19.38 -7.01 16.46
N GLY A 48 -18.97 -8.28 16.38
CA GLY A 48 -19.66 -9.34 15.66
C GLY A 48 -19.33 -9.38 14.15
N LEU A 49 -18.40 -8.56 13.66
CA LEU A 49 -17.94 -8.60 12.26
C LEU A 49 -16.77 -9.57 12.13
N LYS A 50 -16.95 -10.63 11.35
CA LYS A 50 -15.89 -11.59 11.03
C LYS A 50 -15.07 -11.07 9.86
N VAL A 51 -13.76 -10.97 10.05
CA VAL A 51 -12.79 -10.52 9.03
C VAL A 51 -11.69 -11.55 8.90
N GLU A 52 -11.34 -11.88 7.65
CA GLU A 52 -10.21 -12.72 7.27
C GLU A 52 -9.20 -11.85 6.54
N LEU A 53 -7.96 -11.79 7.05
CA LEU A 53 -6.86 -11.13 6.36
C LEU A 53 -6.22 -12.08 5.36
N VAL A 54 -6.08 -11.62 4.11
CA VAL A 54 -5.37 -12.33 3.03
C VAL A 54 -4.10 -11.52 2.71
N GLU A 55 -2.95 -12.06 3.09
CA GLU A 55 -1.66 -11.40 2.88
C GLU A 55 -1.07 -11.72 1.51
N PHE A 56 -0.60 -10.68 0.82
CA PHE A 56 0.09 -10.76 -0.46
C PHE A 56 1.56 -10.35 -0.29
N THR A 57 2.42 -10.96 -1.11
CA THR A 57 3.87 -10.72 -1.08
C THR A 57 4.34 -9.67 -2.09
N ASP A 58 3.43 -9.19 -2.94
CA ASP A 58 3.67 -8.18 -3.96
C ASP A 58 2.55 -7.12 -3.97
N TRP A 59 2.69 -6.07 -4.81
CA TRP A 59 1.74 -4.97 -4.90
C TRP A 59 0.80 -5.04 -6.11
N ILE A 60 0.82 -6.14 -6.87
CA ILE A 60 -0.05 -6.35 -8.04
C ILE A 60 -1.24 -7.23 -7.66
N ALA A 61 -0.97 -8.36 -7.02
CA ALA A 61 -1.95 -9.39 -6.70
C ALA A 61 -3.16 -8.89 -5.89
N PRO A 62 -3.06 -7.93 -4.93
CA PRO A 62 -4.23 -7.45 -4.20
C PRO A 62 -5.32 -6.84 -5.09
N ASN A 63 -4.95 -6.08 -6.13
CA ASN A 63 -5.91 -5.50 -7.07
C ASN A 63 -6.50 -6.54 -8.01
N VAL A 64 -5.71 -7.51 -8.45
CA VAL A 64 -6.17 -8.63 -9.28
C VAL A 64 -7.20 -9.46 -8.51
N SER A 65 -6.89 -9.83 -7.25
CA SER A 65 -7.78 -10.63 -6.41
C SER A 65 -9.07 -9.89 -6.02
N LEU A 66 -9.01 -8.56 -5.87
CA LEU A 66 -10.20 -7.75 -5.64
C LEU A 66 -11.07 -7.70 -6.90
N ALA A 67 -10.48 -7.46 -8.06
CA ALA A 67 -11.20 -7.40 -9.34
C ALA A 67 -11.81 -8.75 -9.74
N SER A 68 -11.22 -9.89 -9.34
CA SER A 68 -11.77 -11.23 -9.57
C SER A 68 -12.82 -11.66 -8.53
N GLY A 69 -12.97 -10.93 -7.43
CA GLY A 69 -13.88 -11.27 -6.34
C GLY A 69 -13.35 -12.35 -5.39
N ASP A 70 -12.04 -12.64 -5.40
CA ASP A 70 -11.40 -13.58 -4.47
C ASP A 70 -11.28 -12.98 -3.06
N ILE A 71 -11.20 -11.65 -2.97
CA ILE A 71 -11.28 -10.84 -1.75
C ILE A 71 -12.38 -9.78 -1.91
N ASP A 72 -12.90 -9.27 -0.81
CA ASP A 72 -14.01 -8.29 -0.79
C ASP A 72 -13.50 -6.84 -0.73
N VAL A 73 -12.34 -6.62 -0.12
CA VAL A 73 -11.71 -5.31 0.08
C VAL A 73 -10.19 -5.48 0.04
N ASN A 74 -9.45 -4.49 -0.43
CA ASN A 74 -8.01 -4.43 -0.17
C ASN A 74 -7.61 -3.17 0.61
N TYR A 75 -6.48 -3.25 1.31
CA TYR A 75 -5.89 -2.16 2.08
C TYR A 75 -4.36 -2.21 1.95
N PHE A 76 -3.78 -1.50 1.00
CA PHE A 76 -2.32 -1.49 0.79
C PHE A 76 -1.80 -0.33 -0.05
N GLN A 77 -2.66 0.35 -0.82
CA GLN A 77 -2.30 1.28 -1.87
C GLN A 77 -2.80 2.70 -1.61
N HIS A 78 -2.21 3.66 -2.28
CA HIS A 78 -2.61 5.07 -2.29
C HIS A 78 -3.22 5.48 -3.65
N ILE A 79 -3.87 6.64 -3.72
CA ILE A 79 -4.60 7.11 -4.92
C ILE A 79 -3.77 7.03 -6.21
N PRO A 80 -2.54 7.59 -6.28
CA PRO A 80 -1.77 7.52 -7.54
C PRO A 80 -1.51 6.09 -8.01
N PHE A 81 -1.24 5.16 -7.09
CA PHE A 81 -1.01 3.75 -7.43
C PHE A 81 -2.29 3.09 -7.93
N LEU A 82 -3.44 3.31 -7.26
CA LEU A 82 -4.74 2.81 -7.69
C LEU A 82 -5.09 3.30 -9.09
N GLU A 83 -4.98 4.60 -9.36
CA GLU A 83 -5.31 5.17 -10.67
C GLU A 83 -4.40 4.63 -11.78
N ASN A 84 -3.12 4.42 -11.49
CA ASN A 84 -2.22 3.77 -12.44
C ASN A 84 -2.62 2.30 -12.71
N ALA A 85 -2.98 1.55 -11.68
CA ALA A 85 -3.42 0.16 -11.80
C ALA A 85 -4.73 0.07 -12.62
N LYS A 86 -5.70 0.95 -12.35
CA LYS A 86 -6.95 1.07 -13.12
C LYS A 86 -6.68 1.37 -14.59
N ALA A 87 -5.81 2.32 -14.89
CA ALA A 87 -5.46 2.68 -16.25
C ALA A 87 -4.74 1.55 -17.00
N ALA A 88 -3.86 0.82 -16.32
CA ALA A 88 -3.06 -0.25 -16.92
C ALA A 88 -3.83 -1.55 -17.17
N ALA A 89 -4.72 -1.93 -16.26
CA ALA A 89 -5.41 -3.22 -16.27
C ALA A 89 -6.92 -3.12 -16.50
N GLY A 90 -7.50 -1.92 -16.55
CA GLY A 90 -8.94 -1.73 -16.73
C GLY A 90 -9.77 -2.11 -15.52
N PHE A 91 -9.19 -2.09 -14.31
CA PHE A 91 -9.92 -2.41 -13.09
C PHE A 91 -11.00 -1.37 -12.79
N ASP A 92 -12.17 -1.83 -12.37
CA ASP A 92 -13.25 -0.98 -11.83
C ASP A 92 -13.24 -1.06 -10.29
N LEU A 93 -12.21 -0.47 -9.71
CA LEU A 93 -12.00 -0.43 -8.27
C LEU A 93 -12.26 0.99 -7.74
N THR A 94 -12.95 1.07 -6.61
CA THR A 94 -13.32 2.35 -5.99
C THR A 94 -12.62 2.51 -4.64
N PRO A 95 -11.97 3.66 -4.37
CA PRO A 95 -11.45 3.97 -3.04
C PRO A 95 -12.63 4.21 -2.09
N TYR A 96 -12.67 3.48 -0.99
CA TYR A 96 -13.79 3.46 -0.05
C TYR A 96 -13.50 4.26 1.23
N ALA A 97 -12.34 4.04 1.83
CA ALA A 97 -11.94 4.72 3.05
C ALA A 97 -10.45 5.05 3.07
N LYS A 98 -10.10 6.11 3.78
CA LYS A 98 -8.72 6.52 4.04
C LYS A 98 -8.22 5.89 5.33
N GLY A 99 -7.00 5.40 5.31
CA GLY A 99 -6.29 4.86 6.46
C GLY A 99 -5.12 5.76 6.89
N ILE A 100 -3.93 5.20 6.93
CA ILE A 100 -2.72 5.87 7.41
C ILE A 100 -1.96 6.59 6.29
N ILE A 101 -1.23 7.63 6.63
CA ILE A 101 -0.24 8.23 5.73
C ILE A 101 1.02 7.36 5.75
N ASN A 102 1.52 7.04 4.56
CA ASN A 102 2.73 6.26 4.38
C ASN A 102 3.84 7.16 3.82
N ASN A 103 4.65 7.76 4.71
CA ASN A 103 5.82 8.50 4.30
C ASN A 103 6.93 7.58 3.75
N VAL A 104 7.84 8.17 3.00
CA VAL A 104 9.00 7.50 2.39
C VAL A 104 10.25 8.25 2.75
N GLY A 105 11.33 7.53 3.03
CA GLY A 105 12.61 8.11 3.39
C GLY A 105 13.75 7.69 2.47
N LEU A 106 14.83 8.46 2.51
CA LEU A 106 16.14 8.09 1.94
C LEU A 106 17.03 7.60 3.06
N TYR A 107 17.53 6.38 2.94
CA TYR A 107 18.33 5.70 3.94
C TYR A 107 19.69 5.33 3.41
N SER A 108 20.71 5.37 4.27
CA SER A 108 22.04 4.91 3.93
C SER A 108 22.68 4.20 5.10
N LYS A 109 23.26 3.02 4.84
CA LYS A 109 24.09 2.30 5.78
C LYS A 109 25.49 2.94 5.90
N LYS A 110 25.98 3.45 4.79
CA LYS A 110 27.38 3.90 4.63
C LYS A 110 27.55 5.37 5.01
N TYR A 111 26.60 6.21 4.71
CA TYR A 111 26.71 7.67 4.83
C TYR A 111 25.74 8.24 5.85
N LYS A 112 26.18 9.27 6.58
CA LYS A 112 25.40 9.92 7.65
C LYS A 112 24.74 11.23 7.21
N SER A 113 25.00 11.67 5.99
CA SER A 113 24.36 12.84 5.37
C SER A 113 24.33 12.67 3.85
N LEU A 114 23.39 13.38 3.21
CA LEU A 114 23.29 13.39 1.74
C LEU A 114 24.48 14.04 1.07
N ASP A 115 25.11 15.02 1.74
CA ASP A 115 26.31 15.69 1.24
C ASP A 115 27.52 14.77 1.17
N ALA A 116 27.59 13.76 2.07
CA ALA A 116 28.68 12.79 2.12
C ALA A 116 28.64 11.75 0.99
N LEU A 117 27.55 11.68 0.22
CA LEU A 117 27.45 10.77 -0.91
C LEU A 117 28.51 11.10 -1.97
N PRO A 118 29.29 10.12 -2.45
CA PRO A 118 30.30 10.35 -3.46
C PRO A 118 29.67 10.59 -4.84
N GLU A 119 30.49 11.12 -5.77
CA GLU A 119 30.15 11.11 -7.19
C GLU A 119 30.00 9.66 -7.67
N GLY A 120 28.98 9.38 -8.47
CA GLY A 120 28.67 8.05 -8.97
C GLY A 120 28.03 7.11 -7.95
N ALA A 121 27.58 7.62 -6.80
CA ALA A 121 26.86 6.82 -5.80
C ALA A 121 25.66 6.06 -6.41
N THR A 122 25.46 4.81 -5.97
CA THR A 122 24.31 4.00 -6.38
C THR A 122 23.11 4.29 -5.49
N VAL A 123 21.96 4.54 -6.11
CA VAL A 123 20.70 4.88 -5.43
C VAL A 123 19.61 3.92 -5.86
N ALA A 124 19.12 3.10 -4.93
CA ALA A 124 18.02 2.19 -5.21
C ALA A 124 16.67 2.87 -4.97
N ILE A 125 15.78 2.81 -5.96
CA ILE A 125 14.38 3.28 -5.89
C ILE A 125 13.43 2.19 -6.37
N ALA A 126 12.13 2.33 -6.09
CA ALA A 126 11.10 1.41 -6.56
C ALA A 126 11.05 1.36 -8.10
N ASN A 127 10.67 0.21 -8.66
CA ASN A 127 10.59 -0.01 -10.11
C ASN A 127 9.18 0.18 -10.69
N ASP A 128 8.14 0.30 -9.85
CA ASP A 128 6.83 0.64 -10.37
C ASP A 128 6.75 2.14 -10.72
N PRO A 129 5.99 2.52 -11.77
CA PRO A 129 6.04 3.89 -12.31
C PRO A 129 5.72 4.98 -11.28
N ILE A 130 4.83 4.70 -10.35
CA ILE A 130 4.35 5.70 -9.39
C ILE A 130 5.33 5.88 -8.22
N ASN A 131 5.81 4.79 -7.65
CA ASN A 131 6.76 4.86 -6.54
C ASN A 131 8.19 5.17 -7.03
N SER A 132 8.55 4.82 -8.27
CA SER A 132 9.75 5.33 -8.94
C SER A 132 9.70 6.86 -9.05
N GLY A 133 8.61 7.40 -9.59
CA GLY A 133 8.40 8.86 -9.68
C GLY A 133 8.46 9.55 -8.31
N ARG A 134 7.86 8.94 -7.26
CA ARG A 134 7.96 9.42 -5.89
C ARG A 134 9.40 9.40 -5.37
N GLY A 135 10.17 8.36 -5.69
CA GLY A 135 11.59 8.26 -5.39
C GLY A 135 12.39 9.38 -6.06
N LEU A 136 12.14 9.62 -7.33
CA LEU A 136 12.78 10.73 -8.07
C LEU A 136 12.44 12.10 -7.48
N GLN A 137 11.19 12.34 -7.09
CA GLN A 137 10.80 13.56 -6.37
C GLN A 137 11.56 13.72 -5.04
N LEU A 138 11.73 12.63 -4.30
CA LEU A 138 12.47 12.66 -3.05
C LEU A 138 13.96 12.93 -3.27
N LEU A 139 14.57 12.37 -4.34
CA LEU A 139 15.94 12.69 -4.75
C LEU A 139 16.09 14.16 -5.18
N ALA A 140 15.09 14.72 -5.85
CA ALA A 140 15.07 16.14 -6.21
C ALA A 140 14.94 17.03 -4.96
N LYS A 141 14.06 16.67 -4.01
CA LYS A 141 13.94 17.32 -2.70
C LYS A 141 15.28 17.29 -1.93
N ALA A 142 16.02 16.20 -2.06
CA ALA A 142 17.36 16.05 -1.48
C ALA A 142 18.45 16.86 -2.18
N GLY A 143 18.15 17.52 -3.29
CA GLY A 143 19.15 18.26 -4.10
C GLY A 143 20.13 17.37 -4.87
N LEU A 144 19.89 16.07 -4.96
CA LEU A 144 20.74 15.11 -5.65
C LEU A 144 20.53 15.12 -7.17
N ILE A 145 19.32 15.46 -7.61
CA ILE A 145 18.95 15.64 -9.02
C ILE A 145 18.07 16.88 -9.17
N THR A 146 17.90 17.32 -10.42
CA THR A 146 16.86 18.30 -10.78
C THR A 146 15.94 17.66 -11.80
N LEU A 147 14.63 17.77 -11.58
CA LEU A 147 13.60 17.28 -12.50
C LEU A 147 13.03 18.43 -13.33
N LYS A 148 12.47 18.12 -14.50
CA LYS A 148 11.63 19.05 -15.26
C LYS A 148 10.49 19.56 -14.38
N PRO A 149 10.10 20.83 -14.48
CA PRO A 149 8.97 21.37 -13.72
C PRO A 149 7.65 20.64 -14.03
N GLY A 150 6.84 20.39 -13.00
CA GLY A 150 5.47 19.92 -13.13
C GLY A 150 5.28 18.42 -13.38
N VAL A 151 6.33 17.61 -13.41
CA VAL A 151 6.23 16.16 -13.67
C VAL A 151 5.58 15.38 -12.51
N GLY A 152 5.72 15.86 -11.27
CA GLY A 152 5.11 15.25 -10.07
C GLY A 152 5.50 13.77 -9.90
N TYR A 153 4.59 12.97 -9.35
CA TYR A 153 4.80 11.53 -9.11
C TYR A 153 4.84 10.68 -10.40
N LYS A 154 4.63 11.29 -11.56
CA LYS A 154 4.80 10.64 -12.87
C LYS A 154 6.20 10.84 -13.46
N ALA A 155 7.13 11.43 -12.69
CA ALA A 155 8.51 11.62 -13.11
C ALA A 155 9.16 10.30 -13.51
N THR A 156 9.94 10.36 -14.58
CA THR A 156 10.79 9.27 -15.07
C THR A 156 12.26 9.72 -15.07
N GLU A 157 13.19 8.81 -15.27
CA GLU A 157 14.61 9.17 -15.39
C GLU A 157 14.88 10.12 -16.56
N GLU A 158 14.06 10.09 -17.61
CA GLU A 158 14.14 11.01 -18.76
C GLU A 158 13.78 12.47 -18.40
N ASP A 159 13.17 12.67 -17.25
CA ASP A 159 12.83 13.98 -16.72
C ASP A 159 13.95 14.61 -15.87
N ILE A 160 15.06 13.90 -15.67
CA ILE A 160 16.21 14.41 -14.96
C ILE A 160 16.96 15.39 -15.87
N ILE A 161 16.97 16.67 -15.52
CA ILE A 161 17.66 17.73 -16.27
C ILE A 161 19.04 18.08 -15.69
N ALA A 162 19.31 17.67 -14.43
CA ALA A 162 20.63 17.77 -13.81
C ALA A 162 20.86 16.65 -12.81
N ASN A 163 22.09 16.13 -12.80
CA ASN A 163 22.56 15.09 -11.89
C ASN A 163 24.03 15.42 -11.51
N PRO A 164 24.26 16.41 -10.64
CA PRO A 164 25.59 16.96 -10.38
C PRO A 164 26.55 15.94 -9.77
N LYS A 165 26.04 15.00 -8.96
CA LYS A 165 26.85 13.92 -8.38
C LYS A 165 26.92 12.68 -9.25
N LYS A 166 26.34 12.70 -10.45
CA LYS A 166 26.30 11.57 -11.40
C LYS A 166 25.82 10.28 -10.71
N ILE A 167 24.85 10.38 -9.80
CA ILE A 167 24.29 9.22 -9.13
C ILE A 167 23.73 8.23 -10.15
N LYS A 168 23.84 6.94 -9.82
CA LYS A 168 23.35 5.83 -10.64
C LYS A 168 22.08 5.29 -10.02
N ILE A 169 20.98 5.39 -10.74
CA ILE A 169 19.69 4.91 -10.27
C ILE A 169 19.55 3.42 -10.56
N LEU A 170 19.21 2.66 -9.54
CA LEU A 170 18.87 1.24 -9.62
C LEU A 170 17.40 1.07 -9.31
N GLN A 171 16.63 0.60 -10.27
CA GLN A 171 15.21 0.29 -10.06
C GLN A 171 15.07 -1.12 -9.49
N VAL A 172 14.43 -1.24 -8.34
CA VAL A 172 14.27 -2.48 -7.56
C VAL A 172 12.80 -2.64 -7.21
N GLU A 173 12.30 -3.88 -7.20
CA GLU A 173 10.96 -4.14 -6.70
C GLU A 173 10.80 -3.57 -5.29
N ALA A 174 9.73 -2.81 -5.06
CA ALA A 174 9.58 -1.98 -3.86
C ALA A 174 9.69 -2.77 -2.55
N VAL A 175 9.15 -4.00 -2.51
CA VAL A 175 9.25 -4.89 -1.33
C VAL A 175 10.68 -5.39 -1.08
N GLN A 176 11.58 -5.30 -2.07
CA GLN A 176 12.98 -5.69 -1.98
C GLN A 176 13.93 -4.54 -1.60
N LEU A 177 13.45 -3.29 -1.59
CA LEU A 177 14.27 -2.12 -1.27
C LEU A 177 14.95 -2.22 0.10
N VAL A 178 14.31 -2.86 1.06
CA VAL A 178 14.86 -3.11 2.40
C VAL A 178 16.18 -3.91 2.32
N ARG A 179 16.31 -4.82 1.34
CA ARG A 179 17.54 -5.60 1.14
C ARG A 179 18.62 -4.80 0.40
N ALA A 180 18.20 -3.89 -0.49
CA ALA A 180 19.14 -3.01 -1.20
C ALA A 180 19.92 -2.07 -0.28
N TYR A 181 19.48 -1.89 0.98
CA TYR A 181 20.18 -1.11 2.02
C TYR A 181 21.60 -1.58 2.29
N ASP A 182 21.89 -2.86 2.11
CA ASP A 182 23.23 -3.42 2.32
C ASP A 182 24.20 -3.11 1.16
N ASP A 183 23.67 -3.01 -0.04
CA ASP A 183 24.47 -2.95 -1.27
C ASP A 183 24.56 -1.53 -1.85
N ALA A 184 23.44 -0.81 -1.91
CA ALA A 184 23.39 0.55 -2.47
C ALA A 184 24.00 1.59 -1.51
N ASP A 185 24.37 2.74 -2.05
CA ASP A 185 24.87 3.87 -1.26
C ASP A 185 23.72 4.66 -0.63
N LEU A 186 22.57 4.71 -1.29
CA LEU A 186 21.32 5.32 -0.82
C LEU A 186 20.13 4.47 -1.26
N VAL A 187 19.10 4.38 -0.45
CA VAL A 187 17.91 3.58 -0.74
C VAL A 187 16.64 4.36 -0.42
N GLN A 188 15.68 4.37 -1.33
CA GLN A 188 14.31 4.70 -1.03
C GLN A 188 13.73 3.63 -0.11
N GLY A 189 13.17 4.02 1.04
CA GLY A 189 12.65 3.06 2.00
C GLY A 189 11.29 3.45 2.56
N TYR A 190 10.53 2.43 2.87
CA TYR A 190 9.18 2.53 3.45
C TYR A 190 9.25 2.11 4.92
N PRO A 191 9.05 3.01 5.89
CA PRO A 191 9.18 2.73 7.32
C PRO A 191 8.45 1.47 7.79
N ALA A 192 7.25 1.20 7.26
CA ALA A 192 6.47 0.02 7.62
C ALA A 192 7.19 -1.30 7.24
N TYR A 193 7.78 -1.36 6.05
CA TYR A 193 8.55 -2.53 5.60
C TYR A 193 9.88 -2.67 6.35
N ILE A 194 10.54 -1.55 6.68
CA ILE A 194 11.78 -1.54 7.46
C ILE A 194 11.52 -2.06 8.87
N ARG A 195 10.45 -1.61 9.54
CA ARG A 195 10.04 -2.13 10.86
C ARG A 195 9.72 -3.62 10.83
N LEU A 196 9.02 -4.07 9.79
CA LEU A 196 8.70 -5.49 9.60
C LEU A 196 9.99 -6.32 9.45
N ALA A 197 10.91 -5.88 8.60
CA ALA A 197 12.16 -6.59 8.32
C ALA A 197 13.16 -6.53 9.50
N LYS A 198 13.05 -5.54 10.39
CA LYS A 198 13.94 -5.33 11.55
C LYS A 198 15.43 -5.26 11.19
N THR A 199 15.73 -4.74 9.99
CA THR A 199 17.11 -4.70 9.45
C THR A 199 17.86 -3.45 9.88
N PHE A 200 17.17 -2.32 10.00
CA PHE A 200 17.72 -1.04 10.46
C PHE A 200 16.59 -0.17 11.06
N ASP A 201 16.95 0.97 11.63
CA ASP A 201 15.97 1.88 12.23
C ASP A 201 15.17 2.62 11.17
N ALA A 202 13.86 2.47 11.19
CA ALA A 202 12.94 3.14 10.27
C ALA A 202 12.93 4.67 10.42
N GLU A 203 13.39 5.20 11.56
CA GLU A 203 13.50 6.64 11.81
C GLU A 203 14.87 7.21 11.41
N SER A 204 15.82 6.36 10.97
CA SER A 204 17.19 6.76 10.58
C SER A 204 17.30 7.35 9.17
N ALA A 205 16.19 7.71 8.52
CA ALA A 205 16.23 8.32 7.20
C ALA A 205 17.03 9.64 7.22
N LEU A 206 17.86 9.83 6.19
CA LEU A 206 18.57 11.10 5.98
C LEU A 206 17.62 12.21 5.52
N LEU A 207 16.50 11.84 4.92
CA LEU A 207 15.42 12.73 4.50
C LEU A 207 14.12 11.94 4.38
N PHE A 208 13.00 12.51 4.84
CA PHE A 208 11.66 12.02 4.54
C PHE A 208 10.95 12.94 3.54
N ASP A 209 10.04 12.39 2.75
CA ASP A 209 9.17 13.18 1.87
C ASP A 209 8.17 14.03 2.68
N GLY A 210 7.77 13.57 3.86
CA GLY A 210 6.87 14.27 4.77
C GLY A 210 5.48 13.65 4.82
N ILE A 211 4.59 14.31 5.55
CA ILE A 211 3.21 13.86 5.77
C ILE A 211 2.17 14.79 5.10
N ASP A 212 2.61 15.85 4.44
CA ASP A 212 1.75 16.84 3.79
C ASP A 212 1.36 16.40 2.36
N HIS A 213 1.18 15.08 2.18
CA HIS A 213 0.90 14.42 0.90
C HIS A 213 -0.36 13.55 1.03
N PRO A 214 -1.57 14.16 1.03
CA PRO A 214 -2.82 13.43 1.21
C PRO A 214 -3.07 12.38 0.12
N GLU A 215 -2.44 12.51 -1.04
CA GLU A 215 -2.46 11.54 -2.12
C GLU A 215 -1.79 10.21 -1.78
N TYR A 216 -0.89 10.18 -0.78
CA TYR A 216 -0.19 8.98 -0.33
C TYR A 216 -0.80 8.33 0.92
N VAL A 217 -2.02 8.70 1.27
CA VAL A 217 -2.81 7.98 2.29
C VAL A 217 -3.17 6.59 1.76
N ILE A 218 -2.90 5.56 2.56
CA ILE A 218 -3.30 4.19 2.24
C ILE A 218 -4.81 4.07 2.30
N LEU A 219 -5.38 3.40 1.32
CA LEU A 219 -6.82 3.30 1.09
C LEU A 219 -7.33 1.89 1.30
N SER A 220 -8.59 1.79 1.73
CA SER A 220 -9.42 0.63 1.47
C SER A 220 -10.12 0.80 0.13
N CYS A 221 -10.06 -0.23 -0.73
CA CYS A 221 -10.74 -0.26 -2.02
C CYS A 221 -11.67 -1.48 -2.11
N ALA A 222 -12.81 -1.29 -2.76
CA ALA A 222 -13.79 -2.34 -3.05
C ALA A 222 -14.20 -2.29 -4.53
#